data_874a6a2fdbd07bb6102988e7956f9d63
#
_entry.id   874a6a2fdbd07bb6102988e7956f9d63
#
_cell.length_a   1.000
_cell.length_b   1.000
_cell.length_c   1.000
_cell.angle_alpha   90.00
_cell.angle_beta   90.00
_cell.angle_gamma   90.00
#
_symmetry.space_group_name_H-M   'P 1'
#
loop_
_entity.id
_entity.type
_entity.pdbx_description
1 polymer ?
#
loop_
_entity_poly.entity_id
_entity_poly.type
_entity_poly.pdbx_seq_one_letter_code
_entity_poly.pdbx_strand_id
1 'polypeptide(L)'
;MEKKNYTTTIEVAKSPKDVFNCINNVSKWWSKEFEGSSTKLNDEFIIRFGDRHYSKHKLVEVVPDKKVVWLVTDSKLNWIEKDKNEWTNTKMIFEITTKGDKTVLHFTHEGLVPEKECYAKCEQGWNMIIKDWLFNFITTGKAI
;
A
#
# COMPACT_ATOMS: atom_id res chain seq x y z
N MET A 1 -3.84 -20.68 -16.26
CA MET A 1 -3.71 -20.63 -14.80
C MET A 1 -3.72 -19.18 -14.31
N GLU A 2 -4.59 -18.89 -13.38
CA GLU A 2 -4.63 -17.55 -12.83
C GLU A 2 -3.41 -17.31 -11.92
N LYS A 3 -2.80 -16.15 -12.10
CA LYS A 3 -1.73 -15.71 -11.21
C LYS A 3 -2.34 -15.18 -9.94
N LYS A 4 -1.76 -15.54 -8.80
CA LYS A 4 -2.23 -15.08 -7.50
C LYS A 4 -1.52 -13.80 -7.10
N ASN A 5 -2.24 -12.68 -7.09
CA ASN A 5 -1.71 -11.45 -6.56
C ASN A 5 -1.54 -11.54 -5.05
N TYR A 6 -0.58 -10.79 -4.51
CA TYR A 6 -0.46 -10.69 -3.06
C TYR A 6 -1.69 -9.97 -2.49
N THR A 7 -2.29 -10.54 -1.45
CA THR A 7 -3.41 -9.92 -0.73
C THR A 7 -3.25 -10.10 0.77
N THR A 8 -3.84 -9.19 1.53
CA THR A 8 -3.95 -9.34 2.98
C THR A 8 -5.17 -8.56 3.47
N THR A 9 -5.67 -8.92 4.64
CA THR A 9 -6.87 -8.30 5.21
C THR A 9 -6.65 -8.02 6.69
N ILE A 10 -7.11 -6.83 7.15
CA ILE A 10 -7.12 -6.49 8.56
C ILE A 10 -8.51 -6.02 8.96
N GLU A 11 -8.86 -6.23 10.24
CA GLU A 11 -10.11 -5.74 10.83
C GLU A 11 -9.78 -4.79 11.97
N VAL A 12 -10.48 -3.66 12.01
CA VAL A 12 -10.24 -2.64 13.05
C VAL A 12 -11.56 -2.11 13.59
N ALA A 13 -11.54 -1.68 14.87
CA ALA A 13 -12.72 -1.07 15.52
C ALA A 13 -12.71 0.45 15.30
N LYS A 14 -12.60 0.86 14.04
CA LYS A 14 -12.63 2.27 13.63
C LYS A 14 -13.58 2.41 12.45
N SER A 15 -14.07 3.62 12.20
CA SER A 15 -15.01 3.83 11.09
C SER A 15 -14.32 3.70 9.73
N PRO A 16 -15.09 3.42 8.66
CA PRO A 16 -14.53 3.43 7.30
C PRO A 16 -13.87 4.77 6.96
N LYS A 17 -14.42 5.88 7.44
CA LYS A 17 -13.83 7.19 7.23
C LYS A 17 -12.46 7.31 7.88
N ASP A 18 -12.31 6.82 9.12
CA ASP A 18 -11.03 6.85 9.81
C ASP A 18 -10.00 6.00 9.07
N VAL A 19 -10.39 4.81 8.60
CA VAL A 19 -9.51 3.93 7.84
C VAL A 19 -9.08 4.60 6.54
N PHE A 20 -10.04 5.18 5.82
CA PHE A 20 -9.76 5.90 4.57
C PHE A 20 -8.75 7.03 4.79
N ASN A 21 -8.99 7.86 5.82
CA ASN A 21 -8.10 8.97 6.11
C ASN A 21 -6.69 8.51 6.50
N CYS A 22 -6.58 7.40 7.24
CA CYS A 22 -5.29 6.84 7.61
C CYS A 22 -4.53 6.34 6.40
N ILE A 23 -5.19 5.65 5.47
CA ILE A 23 -4.55 5.18 4.24
C ILE A 23 -3.91 6.36 3.49
N ASN A 24 -4.62 7.48 3.42
CA ASN A 24 -4.15 8.65 2.68
C ASN A 24 -3.00 9.41 3.36
N ASN A 25 -2.68 9.08 4.61
CA ASN A 25 -1.55 9.66 5.34
C ASN A 25 -0.31 8.76 5.24
N VAL A 26 0.13 8.49 4.03
CA VAL A 26 1.18 7.51 3.74
C VAL A 26 2.47 7.75 4.50
N SER A 27 2.88 9.01 4.69
CA SER A 27 4.12 9.33 5.41
C SER A 27 4.06 8.96 6.90
N LYS A 28 2.88 8.69 7.42
CA LYS A 28 2.70 8.35 8.83
C LYS A 28 2.82 6.86 9.09
N TRP A 29 2.57 6.01 8.08
CA TRP A 29 2.60 4.57 8.32
C TRP A 29 3.51 3.79 7.39
N TRP A 30 3.96 4.36 6.27
CA TRP A 30 4.83 3.63 5.34
C TRP A 30 6.28 4.11 5.40
N SER A 31 6.54 5.38 5.05
CA SER A 31 7.90 5.91 5.07
C SER A 31 7.88 7.40 5.34
N LYS A 32 8.86 7.86 6.15
CA LYS A 32 9.07 9.29 6.38
C LYS A 32 9.75 9.94 5.18
N GLU A 33 10.39 9.16 4.33
CA GLU A 33 10.99 9.66 3.09
C GLU A 33 9.92 9.73 2.02
N PHE A 34 8.98 10.65 2.21
CA PHE A 34 7.78 10.83 1.38
C PHE A 34 7.86 12.19 0.68
N GLU A 35 7.59 12.19 -0.63
CA GLU A 35 7.47 13.42 -1.41
C GLU A 35 6.16 13.40 -2.17
N GLY A 36 5.48 14.55 -2.24
CA GLY A 36 4.27 14.68 -3.03
C GLY A 36 3.01 14.70 -2.20
N SER A 37 1.93 14.17 -2.75
CA SER A 37 0.62 14.16 -2.12
C SER A 37 -0.11 12.85 -2.39
N SER A 38 -0.90 12.39 -1.42
CA SER A 38 -1.59 11.09 -1.50
C SER A 38 -3.04 11.17 -1.05
N THR A 39 -3.71 12.30 -1.28
CA THR A 39 -5.06 12.51 -0.77
C THR A 39 -6.15 12.61 -1.82
N LYS A 40 -5.82 12.98 -3.06
CA LYS A 40 -6.80 13.24 -4.10
C LYS A 40 -6.52 12.45 -5.36
N LEU A 41 -7.55 12.25 -6.17
CA LEU A 41 -7.39 11.64 -7.49
C LEU A 41 -6.33 12.38 -8.31
N ASN A 42 -5.48 11.62 -8.97
CA ASN A 42 -4.35 12.10 -9.77
C ASN A 42 -3.16 12.64 -8.97
N ASP A 43 -3.24 12.65 -7.63
CA ASP A 43 -2.07 12.97 -6.81
C ASP A 43 -0.97 11.95 -7.06
N GLU A 44 0.27 12.42 -7.02
CA GLU A 44 1.44 11.55 -7.16
C GLU A 44 2.34 11.72 -5.96
N PHE A 45 2.93 10.62 -5.52
CA PHE A 45 3.87 10.66 -4.40
C PHE A 45 5.00 9.65 -4.61
N ILE A 46 6.10 9.91 -3.94
CA ILE A 46 7.30 9.08 -4.00
C ILE A 46 7.61 8.54 -2.61
N ILE A 47 7.93 7.25 -2.54
CA ILE A 47 8.38 6.58 -1.32
C ILE A 47 9.80 6.13 -1.53
N ARG A 48 10.66 6.41 -0.54
CA ARG A 48 12.05 5.94 -0.52
C ARG A 48 12.38 5.29 0.81
N PHE A 49 13.28 4.32 0.78
CA PHE A 49 13.92 3.76 1.96
C PHE A 49 15.43 3.78 1.67
N GLY A 50 16.04 4.96 1.85
CA GLY A 50 17.43 5.16 1.49
C GLY A 50 17.67 4.85 0.02
N ASP A 51 18.75 4.10 -0.25
CA ASP A 51 19.11 3.71 -1.62
C ASP A 51 18.49 2.37 -2.04
N ARG A 52 17.79 1.69 -1.15
CA ARG A 52 17.29 0.34 -1.42
C ARG A 52 15.97 0.32 -2.15
N HIS A 53 15.10 1.29 -1.87
CA HIS A 53 13.74 1.30 -2.41
C HIS A 53 13.39 2.69 -2.93
N TYR A 54 12.88 2.74 -4.14
CA TYR A 54 12.26 3.92 -4.72
C TYR A 54 11.00 3.47 -5.45
N SER A 55 9.87 4.11 -5.17
CA SER A 55 8.65 3.87 -5.94
C SER A 55 7.83 5.14 -6.04
N LYS A 56 7.30 5.39 -7.24
CA LYS A 56 6.43 6.53 -7.52
C LYS A 56 5.03 6.02 -7.79
N HIS A 57 4.06 6.62 -7.14
CA HIS A 57 2.68 6.17 -7.17
C HIS A 57 1.76 7.29 -7.60
N LYS A 58 0.70 6.93 -8.32
CA LYS A 58 -0.35 7.87 -8.71
C LYS A 58 -1.69 7.33 -8.27
N LEU A 59 -2.50 8.18 -7.64
CA LEU A 59 -3.86 7.81 -7.25
C LEU A 59 -4.74 7.79 -8.49
N VAL A 60 -5.13 6.59 -8.92
CA VAL A 60 -5.93 6.42 -10.14
C VAL A 60 -7.40 6.15 -9.86
N GLU A 61 -7.74 5.82 -8.61
CA GLU A 61 -9.13 5.69 -8.19
C GLU A 61 -9.23 6.07 -6.72
N VAL A 62 -10.17 6.96 -6.39
CA VAL A 62 -10.43 7.38 -5.01
C VAL A 62 -11.93 7.44 -4.81
N VAL A 63 -12.45 6.51 -4.01
CA VAL A 63 -13.87 6.50 -3.61
C VAL A 63 -13.89 6.70 -2.10
N PRO A 64 -14.33 7.87 -1.61
CA PRO A 64 -14.28 8.17 -0.18
C PRO A 64 -14.88 7.06 0.68
N ASP A 65 -14.15 6.66 1.71
CA ASP A 65 -14.53 5.65 2.70
C ASP A 65 -14.70 4.24 2.14
N LYS A 66 -14.38 4.01 0.85
CA LYS A 66 -14.59 2.72 0.20
C LYS A 66 -13.39 2.14 -0.52
N LYS A 67 -12.63 2.98 -1.24
CA LYS A 67 -11.58 2.42 -2.09
C LYS A 67 -10.53 3.46 -2.46
N VAL A 68 -9.26 3.02 -2.47
CA VAL A 68 -8.14 3.81 -2.98
C VAL A 68 -7.29 2.88 -3.83
N VAL A 69 -6.93 3.32 -5.04
CA VAL A 69 -6.03 2.55 -5.92
C VAL A 69 -4.85 3.42 -6.33
N TRP A 70 -3.65 2.89 -6.13
CA TRP A 70 -2.41 3.52 -6.59
C TRP A 70 -1.86 2.73 -7.77
N LEU A 71 -1.47 3.42 -8.84
CA LEU A 71 -0.70 2.84 -9.93
C LEU A 71 0.77 3.17 -9.68
N VAL A 72 1.64 2.16 -9.70
CA VAL A 72 3.08 2.40 -9.61
C VAL A 72 3.56 2.83 -10.98
N THR A 73 3.95 4.10 -11.13
CA THR A 73 4.36 4.66 -12.41
C THR A 73 5.86 4.52 -12.65
N ASP A 74 6.64 4.36 -11.59
CA ASP A 74 8.07 4.14 -11.68
C ASP A 74 8.55 3.44 -10.41
N SER A 75 9.61 2.66 -10.51
CA SER A 75 10.16 1.98 -9.34
C SER A 75 11.60 1.59 -9.57
N LYS A 76 12.35 1.51 -8.46
CA LYS A 76 13.72 1.01 -8.49
C LYS A 76 13.99 0.29 -7.18
N LEU A 77 14.03 -1.03 -7.25
CA LEU A 77 14.26 -1.90 -6.09
C LEU A 77 15.71 -2.40 -6.16
N ASN A 78 16.63 -1.67 -5.54
CA ASN A 78 18.07 -1.92 -5.69
C ASN A 78 18.55 -3.24 -5.05
N TRP A 79 17.70 -3.86 -4.22
CA TRP A 79 18.01 -5.15 -3.60
C TRP A 79 17.63 -6.35 -4.48
N ILE A 80 17.04 -6.10 -5.65
CA ILE A 80 16.71 -7.14 -6.63
C ILE A 80 17.83 -7.18 -7.68
N GLU A 81 18.22 -8.37 -8.12
CA GLU A 81 19.32 -8.52 -9.07
C GLU A 81 18.90 -8.35 -10.52
N LYS A 82 17.74 -8.89 -10.90
CA LYS A 82 17.35 -8.95 -12.31
C LYS A 82 16.57 -7.73 -12.78
N ASP A 83 15.36 -7.53 -12.27
CA ASP A 83 14.50 -6.46 -12.72
C ASP A 83 14.16 -5.51 -11.57
N LYS A 84 14.96 -4.46 -11.45
CA LYS A 84 14.78 -3.49 -10.36
C LYS A 84 13.49 -2.68 -10.52
N ASN A 85 12.87 -2.71 -11.70
CA ASN A 85 11.62 -2.01 -11.99
C ASN A 85 10.39 -2.91 -11.89
N GLU A 86 10.48 -4.01 -11.14
CA GLU A 86 9.41 -5.01 -11.06
C GLU A 86 8.06 -4.47 -10.61
N TRP A 87 8.07 -3.42 -9.81
CA TRP A 87 6.82 -2.82 -9.32
C TRP A 87 6.16 -1.90 -10.35
N THR A 88 6.90 -1.42 -11.35
CA THR A 88 6.36 -0.48 -12.34
C THR A 88 5.19 -1.11 -13.08
N ASN A 89 4.10 -0.36 -13.22
CA ASN A 89 2.83 -0.76 -13.84
C ASN A 89 2.01 -1.75 -13.01
N THR A 90 2.38 -1.97 -11.74
CA THR A 90 1.52 -2.72 -10.82
C THR A 90 0.60 -1.77 -10.08
N LYS A 91 -0.43 -2.30 -9.44
CA LYS A 91 -1.40 -1.48 -8.68
C LYS A 91 -1.51 -1.94 -7.25
N MET A 92 -1.70 -0.97 -6.35
CA MET A 92 -1.98 -1.24 -4.95
C MET A 92 -3.41 -0.83 -4.68
N ILE A 93 -4.24 -1.80 -4.29
CA ILE A 93 -5.69 -1.63 -4.16
C ILE A 93 -6.08 -1.76 -2.69
N PHE A 94 -6.69 -0.71 -2.15
CA PHE A 94 -7.21 -0.67 -0.79
C PHE A 94 -8.73 -0.64 -0.86
N GLU A 95 -9.38 -1.70 -0.36
CA GLU A 95 -10.84 -1.80 -0.36
C GLU A 95 -11.34 -1.83 1.08
N ILE A 96 -12.29 -0.96 1.38
CA ILE A 96 -12.83 -0.80 2.74
C ILE A 96 -14.27 -1.29 2.75
N THR A 97 -14.58 -2.23 3.65
CA THR A 97 -15.94 -2.74 3.84
C THR A 97 -16.25 -2.76 5.33
N THR A 98 -17.49 -3.07 5.68
CA THR A 98 -17.90 -3.18 7.08
C THR A 98 -18.30 -4.62 7.40
N LYS A 99 -18.07 -5.02 8.66
CA LYS A 99 -18.45 -6.34 9.15
C LYS A 99 -18.94 -6.16 10.57
N GLY A 100 -20.27 -6.10 10.75
CA GLY A 100 -20.84 -5.75 12.04
C GLY A 100 -20.42 -4.34 12.45
N ASP A 101 -19.82 -4.22 13.63
CA ASP A 101 -19.33 -2.95 14.17
C ASP A 101 -17.86 -2.70 13.83
N LYS A 102 -17.26 -3.53 12.98
CA LYS A 102 -15.85 -3.40 12.58
C LYS A 102 -15.73 -2.99 11.13
N THR A 103 -14.58 -2.40 10.81
CA THR A 103 -14.21 -2.05 9.44
C THR A 103 -13.14 -3.02 8.97
N VAL A 104 -13.31 -3.53 7.75
CA VAL A 104 -12.38 -4.48 7.13
C VAL A 104 -11.63 -3.77 6.02
N LEU A 105 -10.31 -3.79 6.07
CA LEU A 105 -9.47 -3.29 5.00
C LEU A 105 -8.86 -4.49 4.27
N HIS A 106 -9.17 -4.59 2.99
CA HIS A 106 -8.59 -5.61 2.11
C HIS A 106 -7.58 -4.94 1.19
N PHE A 107 -6.32 -5.37 1.27
CA PHE A 107 -5.23 -4.83 0.46
C PHE A 107 -4.79 -5.86 -0.58
N THR A 108 -4.63 -5.41 -1.83
CA THR A 108 -4.11 -6.24 -2.93
C THR A 108 -3.00 -5.47 -3.63
N HIS A 109 -1.86 -6.13 -3.86
CA HIS A 109 -0.84 -5.60 -4.76
C HIS A 109 -0.98 -6.35 -6.08
N GLU A 110 -1.81 -5.82 -6.98
CA GLU A 110 -2.08 -6.42 -8.28
C GLU A 110 -0.83 -6.37 -9.15
N GLY A 111 -0.40 -7.52 -9.61
CA GLY A 111 0.85 -7.66 -10.35
C GLY A 111 2.00 -8.22 -9.52
N LEU A 112 1.87 -8.25 -8.19
CA LEU A 112 2.85 -8.91 -7.34
C LEU A 112 2.44 -10.37 -7.20
N VAL A 113 3.10 -11.21 -7.98
CA VAL A 113 2.77 -12.63 -8.12
C VAL A 113 4.00 -13.47 -7.82
N PRO A 114 3.83 -14.79 -7.48
CA PRO A 114 4.95 -15.63 -7.08
C PRO A 114 6.09 -15.73 -8.10
N GLU A 115 5.80 -15.48 -9.38
CA GLU A 115 6.81 -15.53 -10.44
C GLU A 115 7.81 -14.38 -10.39
N LYS A 116 7.49 -13.30 -9.67
CA LYS A 116 8.39 -12.15 -9.56
C LYS A 116 9.51 -12.45 -8.56
N GLU A 117 10.71 -11.97 -8.87
CA GLU A 117 11.89 -12.17 -8.02
C GLU A 117 11.67 -11.64 -6.60
N CYS A 118 11.00 -10.49 -6.47
CA CYS A 118 10.80 -9.87 -5.17
C CYS A 118 9.69 -10.50 -4.33
N TYR A 119 8.90 -11.40 -4.88
CA TYR A 119 7.64 -11.81 -4.24
C TYR A 119 7.78 -12.18 -2.75
N ALA A 120 8.70 -13.08 -2.41
CA ALA A 120 8.83 -13.52 -1.03
C ALA A 120 9.16 -12.37 -0.07
N LYS A 121 10.11 -11.50 -0.45
CA LYS A 121 10.49 -10.36 0.38
C LYS A 121 9.42 -9.28 0.39
N CYS A 122 8.78 -9.03 -0.74
CA CYS A 122 7.69 -8.05 -0.82
C CYS A 122 6.48 -8.52 -0.02
N GLU A 123 6.19 -9.82 -0.03
CA GLU A 123 5.12 -10.38 0.79
C GLU A 123 5.40 -10.14 2.27
N GLN A 124 6.61 -10.44 2.73
CA GLN A 124 7.00 -10.20 4.12
C GLN A 124 6.93 -8.70 4.45
N GLY A 125 7.41 -7.87 3.54
CA GLY A 125 7.37 -6.42 3.72
C GLY A 125 5.94 -5.90 3.85
N TRP A 126 5.05 -6.30 2.94
CA TRP A 126 3.65 -5.89 3.00
C TRP A 126 2.95 -6.40 4.25
N ASN A 127 3.24 -7.63 4.67
CA ASN A 127 2.66 -8.14 5.92
C ASN A 127 3.05 -7.25 7.09
N MET A 128 4.30 -6.81 7.16
CA MET A 128 4.77 -5.89 8.19
C MET A 128 4.12 -4.52 8.04
N ILE A 129 4.13 -3.97 6.82
CA ILE A 129 3.64 -2.61 6.56
C ILE A 129 2.13 -2.52 6.83
N ILE A 130 1.35 -3.47 6.34
CA ILE A 130 -0.11 -3.41 6.48
C ILE A 130 -0.57 -3.92 7.85
N LYS A 131 -0.08 -5.07 8.30
CA LYS A 131 -0.57 -5.70 9.53
C LYS A 131 0.00 -5.08 10.80
N ASP A 132 1.19 -4.47 10.72
CA ASP A 132 1.79 -3.82 11.88
C ASP A 132 1.75 -2.31 11.77
N TRP A 133 2.41 -1.74 10.77
CA TRP A 133 2.56 -0.28 10.69
C TRP A 133 1.24 0.45 10.44
N LEU A 134 0.51 0.07 9.39
CA LEU A 134 -0.77 0.70 9.09
C LEU A 134 -1.81 0.35 10.16
N PHE A 135 -1.86 -0.90 10.57
CA PHE A 135 -2.78 -1.34 11.63
C PHE A 135 -2.58 -0.52 12.90
N ASN A 136 -1.33 -0.36 13.33
CA ASN A 136 -1.03 0.42 14.54
C ASN A 136 -1.39 1.88 14.37
N PHE A 137 -1.13 2.46 13.19
CA PHE A 137 -1.50 3.84 12.95
C PHE A 137 -3.02 4.02 13.00
N ILE A 138 -3.78 3.11 12.37
CA ILE A 138 -5.24 3.18 12.40
C ILE A 138 -5.78 3.07 13.83
N THR A 139 -5.25 2.12 14.61
CA THR A 139 -5.81 1.81 15.93
C THR A 139 -5.32 2.73 17.05
N THR A 140 -4.10 3.28 16.93
CA THR A 140 -3.51 4.11 17.99
C THR A 140 -3.31 5.56 17.60
N GLY A 141 -3.30 5.87 16.30
CA GLY A 141 -3.00 7.21 15.80
C GLY A 141 -1.51 7.57 15.83
N LYS A 142 -0.66 6.63 16.21
CA LYS A 142 0.77 6.91 16.31
C LYS A 142 1.49 6.65 15.00
N ALA A 143 2.24 7.67 14.54
CA ALA A 143 3.06 7.56 13.33
C ALA A 143 4.29 6.68 13.58
N ILE A 144 4.83 6.17 12.49
CA ILE A 144 6.07 5.42 12.52
C ILE A 144 7.26 6.29 12.90
#